data_f40b9ec81f3ff218e5cffa6b7c977e59
#
_entry.id   f40b9ec81f3ff218e5cffa6b7c977e59
#
_cell.length_a   1.000
_cell.length_b   1.000
_cell.length_c   1.000
_cell.angle_alpha   90.00
_cell.angle_beta   90.00
_cell.angle_gamma   90.00
#
_symmetry.space_group_name_H-M   'P 1'
#
loop_
_entity.id
_entity.type
_entity.pdbx_description
1 polymer ?
#
loop_
_entity_poly.entity_id
_entity_poly.type
_entity_poly.pdbx_seq_one_letter_code
_entity_poly.pdbx_strand_id
1 'polypeptide(L)'
;MGIINIVTQKMGKSEGVMNKKVIILVVLMGIILTLFLNSNNKSEEISKTNQKNKLLTMNLEQTAGAGDYKTVTQSEWPTEGYKFNSELSKCENGSTLSWDDTKKVVIMQGNISDKCYVYFDKILTLANYVSSQYTGTQGGNDIYYHNSSLANGAGDNSYRYAGANPNNYVCFGSDATTCPEDNLYRIIGVFNNQVKLIKATFANSNLLGTDGAYYRDTEYKWSNLSTCPSSTAYLESNIIFLATGNPTTGGCNMWDYSDLNKINLNINYLNNIGTKWSNLIEDTTWKTSGYTTCDVVVKDLFTAEITNATKTYGPNDGTSKIGLMYASDYGYAFLPNRYDVKIKDYYNYRTENWLYNLGCWCLTPIGGSIFFINNGNGSTTNSTNFNLAYPTFYLKPNVAYKSGTGTSSDPIIIGD
;
A
#
# COMPACT_ATOMS: atom_id res chain seq x y z
N MET A 1 28.74 -19.95 34.82
CA MET A 1 28.77 -20.06 36.30
C MET A 1 28.12 -21.33 36.83
N GLY A 2 27.05 -21.89 36.27
CA GLY A 2 26.36 -23.09 36.77
C GLY A 2 27.17 -24.41 36.72
N ILE A 3 27.99 -24.63 35.70
CA ILE A 3 28.74 -25.90 35.51
C ILE A 3 29.94 -25.99 36.46
N ILE A 4 30.57 -24.88 36.79
CA ILE A 4 31.71 -24.84 37.72
C ILE A 4 31.25 -25.17 39.14
N ASN A 5 30.03 -24.72 39.56
CA ASN A 5 29.47 -25.05 40.87
C ASN A 5 29.05 -26.53 41.01
N ILE A 6 28.64 -27.20 39.94
CA ILE A 6 28.26 -28.62 39.97
C ILE A 6 29.50 -29.52 40.13
N VAL A 7 30.61 -29.13 39.49
CA VAL A 7 31.87 -29.91 39.60
C VAL A 7 32.49 -29.77 40.99
N THR A 8 32.44 -28.57 41.61
CA THR A 8 32.97 -28.35 42.96
C THR A 8 32.14 -29.00 44.06
N GLN A 9 30.80 -29.11 43.93
CA GLN A 9 29.95 -29.79 44.90
C GLN A 9 30.07 -31.32 44.86
N LYS A 10 30.40 -31.93 43.72
CA LYS A 10 30.63 -33.38 43.63
C LYS A 10 32.04 -33.84 44.10
N MET A 11 33.02 -32.93 44.16
CA MET A 11 34.38 -33.22 44.60
C MET A 11 34.56 -33.21 46.12
N GLY A 12 33.55 -32.80 46.89
CA GLY A 12 33.66 -32.67 48.36
C GLY A 12 33.44 -33.96 49.19
N LYS A 13 33.34 -35.14 48.55
CA LYS A 13 33.10 -36.44 49.31
C LYS A 13 33.97 -37.62 48.88
N SER A 14 35.18 -37.37 48.43
CA SER A 14 36.15 -38.44 48.18
C SER A 14 37.51 -37.99 48.69
N GLU A 15 37.94 -38.54 49.84
CA GLU A 15 39.28 -38.37 50.36
C GLU A 15 40.28 -39.12 49.45
N GLY A 16 40.59 -38.56 48.33
CA GLY A 16 41.72 -38.95 47.50
C GLY A 16 42.46 -37.69 47.09
N VAL A 17 43.66 -37.50 47.53
CA VAL A 17 44.54 -36.38 47.18
C VAL A 17 44.76 -36.38 45.66
N MET A 18 43.93 -35.68 44.96
CA MET A 18 44.08 -35.51 43.52
C MET A 18 45.34 -34.73 43.21
N ASN A 19 46.26 -35.34 42.46
CA ASN A 19 47.53 -34.76 42.08
C ASN A 19 47.35 -33.39 41.49
N LYS A 20 48.07 -32.35 41.97
CA LYS A 20 47.98 -30.96 41.50
C LYS A 20 48.06 -30.86 39.97
N LYS A 21 48.76 -31.79 39.31
CA LYS A 21 48.85 -31.86 37.84
C LYS A 21 47.53 -32.22 37.18
N VAL A 22 46.71 -33.08 37.83
CA VAL A 22 45.35 -33.45 37.28
C VAL A 22 44.37 -32.30 37.41
N ILE A 23 44.42 -31.56 38.55
CA ILE A 23 43.60 -30.38 38.77
C ILE A 23 43.92 -29.32 37.74
N ILE A 24 45.18 -29.04 37.43
CA ILE A 24 45.62 -28.08 36.41
C ILE A 24 45.18 -28.54 35.02
N LEU A 25 45.22 -29.85 34.72
CA LEU A 25 44.79 -30.37 33.41
C LEU A 25 43.26 -30.21 33.20
N VAL A 26 42.45 -30.47 34.24
CA VAL A 26 40.99 -30.31 34.20
C VAL A 26 40.58 -28.82 34.06
N VAL A 27 41.28 -27.92 34.74
CA VAL A 27 41.09 -26.48 34.64
C VAL A 27 41.50 -25.97 33.24
N LEU A 28 42.66 -26.44 32.73
CA LEU A 28 43.09 -26.11 31.37
C LEU A 28 42.13 -26.63 30.28
N MET A 29 41.64 -27.88 30.42
CA MET A 29 40.60 -28.41 29.52
C MET A 29 39.29 -27.61 29.62
N GLY A 30 38.87 -27.20 30.82
CA GLY A 30 37.71 -26.36 31.04
C GLY A 30 37.86 -24.96 30.36
N ILE A 31 39.05 -24.37 30.49
CA ILE A 31 39.37 -23.08 29.85
C ILE A 31 39.41 -23.23 28.31
N ILE A 32 40.05 -24.31 27.82
CA ILE A 32 40.08 -24.58 26.37
C ILE A 32 38.68 -24.83 25.84
N LEU A 33 37.83 -25.58 26.54
CA LEU A 33 36.45 -25.83 26.13
C LEU A 33 35.61 -24.57 26.16
N THR A 34 35.76 -23.69 27.15
CA THR A 34 35.09 -22.38 27.19
C THR A 34 35.60 -21.43 26.12
N LEU A 35 36.87 -21.46 25.77
CA LEU A 35 37.43 -20.70 24.66
C LEU A 35 36.93 -21.23 23.31
N PHE A 36 36.82 -22.55 23.14
CA PHE A 36 36.25 -23.17 21.95
C PHE A 36 34.75 -22.87 21.81
N LEU A 37 33.99 -22.93 22.88
CA LEU A 37 32.55 -22.60 22.88
C LEU A 37 32.32 -21.10 22.62
N ASN A 38 33.18 -20.21 23.13
CA ASN A 38 33.11 -18.77 22.84
C ASN A 38 33.60 -18.41 21.43
N SER A 39 34.55 -19.19 20.85
CA SER A 39 34.99 -18.92 19.49
C SER A 39 33.96 -19.29 18.42
N ASN A 40 33.10 -20.27 18.72
CA ASN A 40 32.04 -20.74 17.82
C ASN A 40 30.74 -19.90 17.87
N ASN A 41 30.62 -18.95 18.80
CA ASN A 41 29.45 -18.10 18.97
C ASN A 41 29.68 -16.65 18.52
N LYS A 42 30.67 -16.39 17.65
CA LYS A 42 30.80 -15.08 17.07
C LYS A 42 29.69 -14.83 16.04
N SER A 43 28.97 -13.75 16.24
CA SER A 43 28.01 -13.21 15.30
C SER A 43 28.63 -12.04 14.56
N GLU A 44 28.48 -11.98 13.24
CA GLU A 44 28.96 -10.89 12.41
C GLU A 44 27.86 -10.41 11.47
N GLU A 45 27.69 -9.10 11.40
CA GLU A 45 26.79 -8.44 10.45
C GLU A 45 27.57 -8.15 9.13
N ILE A 46 27.04 -8.68 8.02
CA ILE A 46 27.62 -8.46 6.69
C ILE A 46 26.65 -7.54 5.92
N SER A 47 27.13 -6.35 5.62
CA SER A 47 26.39 -5.31 4.88
C SER A 47 26.92 -5.17 3.46
N LYS A 48 26.21 -4.37 2.65
CA LYS A 48 26.63 -3.98 1.30
C LYS A 48 28.09 -3.47 1.27
N THR A 49 28.52 -2.76 2.30
CA THR A 49 29.84 -2.12 2.36
C THR A 49 30.98 -3.06 2.72
N ASN A 50 30.73 -4.14 3.46
CA ASN A 50 31.78 -5.07 3.94
C ASN A 50 31.75 -6.45 3.28
N GLN A 51 30.83 -6.73 2.36
CA GLN A 51 30.71 -8.01 1.65
C GLN A 51 32.00 -8.39 0.90
N LYS A 52 32.70 -7.41 0.32
CA LYS A 52 33.90 -7.65 -0.52
C LYS A 52 35.03 -8.40 0.18
N ASN A 53 35.08 -8.32 1.50
CA ASN A 53 36.12 -8.96 2.32
C ASN A 53 35.69 -10.33 2.87
N LYS A 54 34.51 -10.84 2.47
CA LYS A 54 33.92 -12.07 2.99
C LYS A 54 33.69 -13.10 1.89
N LEU A 55 33.73 -14.37 2.27
CA LEU A 55 33.43 -15.49 1.38
C LEU A 55 31.90 -15.68 1.24
N LEU A 56 31.20 -14.59 0.95
CA LEU A 56 29.76 -14.55 0.80
C LEU A 56 29.37 -14.43 -0.67
N THR A 57 28.73 -15.45 -1.21
CA THR A 57 28.13 -15.44 -2.54
C THR A 57 26.63 -15.16 -2.41
N MET A 58 26.18 -14.09 -3.04
CA MET A 58 24.78 -13.69 -3.01
C MET A 58 24.09 -14.07 -4.33
N ASN A 59 22.91 -14.67 -4.23
CA ASN A 59 22.10 -15.10 -5.36
C ASN A 59 20.70 -14.49 -5.24
N LEU A 60 20.28 -13.77 -6.28
CA LEU A 60 18.95 -13.17 -6.38
C LEU A 60 18.13 -13.88 -7.43
N GLU A 61 16.91 -14.26 -7.07
CA GLU A 61 15.92 -14.76 -8.02
C GLU A 61 15.58 -13.67 -9.04
N GLN A 62 15.53 -14.01 -10.32
CA GLN A 62 15.29 -13.03 -11.38
C GLN A 62 13.79 -12.90 -11.69
N THR A 63 13.07 -14.02 -11.63
CA THR A 63 11.62 -14.07 -11.85
C THR A 63 10.95 -14.65 -10.60
N ALA A 64 10.03 -13.94 -9.99
CA ALA A 64 9.41 -14.34 -8.75
C ALA A 64 8.78 -15.75 -8.83
N GLY A 65 9.20 -16.63 -7.92
CA GLY A 65 8.74 -18.03 -7.84
C GLY A 65 9.28 -18.98 -8.91
N ALA A 66 10.20 -18.54 -9.78
CA ALA A 66 10.77 -19.38 -10.83
C ALA A 66 11.98 -20.19 -10.39
N GLY A 67 12.65 -19.82 -9.30
CA GLY A 67 13.88 -20.46 -8.83
C GLY A 67 15.10 -20.17 -9.73
N ASP A 68 15.04 -19.18 -10.59
CA ASP A 68 16.08 -18.76 -11.54
C ASP A 68 17.10 -17.80 -10.90
N TYR A 69 17.85 -18.30 -9.92
CA TYR A 69 18.81 -17.50 -9.18
C TYR A 69 20.04 -17.15 -9.98
N LYS A 70 20.45 -15.89 -9.90
CA LYS A 70 21.69 -15.36 -10.49
C LYS A 70 22.58 -14.83 -9.39
N THR A 71 23.88 -15.20 -9.43
CA THR A 71 24.90 -14.62 -8.59
C THR A 71 25.07 -13.15 -8.94
N VAL A 72 25.03 -12.30 -7.92
CA VAL A 72 25.08 -10.85 -8.07
C VAL A 72 26.29 -10.23 -7.36
N THR A 73 26.61 -9.02 -7.74
CA THR A 73 27.68 -8.23 -7.17
C THR A 73 27.20 -7.38 -5.98
N GLN A 74 28.13 -6.75 -5.29
CA GLN A 74 27.81 -5.84 -4.20
C GLN A 74 26.88 -4.69 -4.59
N SER A 75 26.90 -4.25 -5.85
CA SER A 75 26.03 -3.17 -6.34
C SER A 75 24.55 -3.57 -6.37
N GLU A 76 24.28 -4.86 -6.46
CA GLU A 76 22.94 -5.46 -6.54
C GLU A 76 22.44 -6.00 -5.17
N TRP A 77 22.97 -5.45 -4.07
CA TRP A 77 22.55 -5.86 -2.70
C TRP A 77 21.04 -5.69 -2.53
N PRO A 78 20.31 -6.73 -2.04
CA PRO A 78 18.85 -6.69 -1.94
C PRO A 78 18.40 -5.74 -0.83
N THR A 79 17.98 -4.56 -1.20
CA THR A 79 17.41 -3.57 -0.26
C THR A 79 15.89 -3.62 -0.25
N GLU A 80 15.27 -3.89 -1.40
CA GLU A 80 13.83 -3.96 -1.58
C GLU A 80 13.45 -5.03 -2.61
N GLY A 81 12.21 -5.53 -2.55
CA GLY A 81 11.66 -6.46 -3.54
C GLY A 81 12.18 -7.90 -3.44
N TYR A 82 12.88 -8.24 -2.35
CA TYR A 82 13.40 -9.58 -2.12
C TYR A 82 13.15 -10.05 -0.69
N LYS A 83 12.99 -11.35 -0.52
CA LYS A 83 12.86 -12.03 0.77
C LYS A 83 14.01 -13.02 0.93
N PHE A 84 14.65 -13.02 2.11
CA PHE A 84 15.69 -13.98 2.44
C PHE A 84 15.14 -15.42 2.44
N ASN A 85 15.77 -16.30 1.65
CA ASN A 85 15.44 -17.70 1.59
C ASN A 85 16.34 -18.50 2.57
N SER A 86 15.82 -18.79 3.76
CA SER A 86 16.56 -19.51 4.82
C SER A 86 16.79 -20.98 4.49
N GLU A 87 15.99 -21.58 3.59
CA GLU A 87 16.11 -23.01 3.23
C GLU A 87 17.26 -23.24 2.25
N LEU A 88 17.44 -22.33 1.29
CA LEU A 88 18.52 -22.40 0.33
C LEU A 88 19.83 -21.82 0.84
N SER A 89 19.77 -20.85 1.76
CA SER A 89 20.95 -20.17 2.28
C SER A 89 21.73 -21.06 3.23
N LYS A 90 23.03 -21.27 2.92
CA LYS A 90 23.89 -22.20 3.69
C LYS A 90 25.35 -21.83 3.61
N CYS A 91 26.11 -22.28 4.61
CA CYS A 91 27.57 -22.22 4.64
C CYS A 91 28.18 -23.63 4.52
N GLU A 92 29.43 -23.70 4.02
CA GLU A 92 30.11 -24.98 3.75
C GLU A 92 30.54 -25.71 5.03
N ASN A 93 30.86 -24.98 6.12
CA ASN A 93 31.43 -25.53 7.35
C ASN A 93 30.52 -25.30 8.57
N GLY A 94 29.20 -25.23 8.38
CA GLY A 94 28.22 -25.28 9.46
C GLY A 94 27.91 -23.93 10.14
N SER A 95 28.41 -22.81 9.66
CA SER A 95 27.92 -21.50 10.09
C SER A 95 26.48 -21.30 9.67
N THR A 96 25.69 -20.55 10.44
CA THR A 96 24.29 -20.26 10.16
C THR A 96 24.11 -18.83 9.66
N LEU A 97 23.08 -18.64 8.83
CA LEU A 97 22.76 -17.37 8.20
C LEU A 97 21.35 -16.92 8.60
N SER A 98 21.19 -15.63 8.81
CA SER A 98 19.89 -14.97 8.93
C SER A 98 19.96 -13.58 8.31
N TRP A 99 18.81 -12.95 8.13
CA TRP A 99 18.69 -11.61 7.55
C TRP A 99 18.06 -10.65 8.55
N ASP A 100 18.68 -9.51 8.77
CA ASP A 100 18.09 -8.38 9.49
C ASP A 100 17.50 -7.43 8.42
N ASP A 101 16.17 -7.49 8.27
CA ASP A 101 15.47 -6.69 7.26
C ASP A 101 15.45 -5.20 7.59
N THR A 102 15.58 -4.82 8.84
CA THR A 102 15.64 -3.41 9.27
C THR A 102 16.98 -2.78 8.89
N LYS A 103 18.07 -3.50 9.15
CA LYS A 103 19.44 -3.03 8.84
C LYS A 103 19.87 -3.38 7.42
N LYS A 104 19.12 -4.25 6.72
CA LYS A 104 19.50 -4.80 5.41
C LYS A 104 20.88 -5.47 5.43
N VAL A 105 21.11 -6.32 6.42
CA VAL A 105 22.37 -7.04 6.60
C VAL A 105 22.16 -8.54 6.77
N VAL A 106 23.11 -9.34 6.26
CA VAL A 106 23.19 -10.76 6.55
C VAL A 106 23.91 -10.93 7.90
N ILE A 107 23.31 -11.66 8.81
CA ILE A 107 23.92 -12.04 10.09
C ILE A 107 24.47 -13.46 9.95
N MET A 108 25.78 -13.61 10.09
CA MET A 108 26.45 -14.89 10.10
C MET A 108 26.86 -15.24 11.54
N GLN A 109 26.50 -16.45 12.00
CA GLN A 109 26.90 -16.98 13.31
C GLN A 109 27.77 -18.21 13.11
N GLY A 110 28.93 -18.23 13.75
CA GLY A 110 29.88 -19.31 13.68
C GLY A 110 31.27 -18.87 13.23
N ASN A 111 31.85 -19.61 12.30
CA ASN A 111 33.19 -19.30 11.76
C ASN A 111 33.06 -18.21 10.69
N ILE A 112 33.56 -17.01 10.99
CA ILE A 112 33.51 -15.83 10.09
C ILE A 112 34.30 -15.98 8.79
N SER A 113 35.13 -17.03 8.68
CA SER A 113 35.88 -17.37 7.46
C SER A 113 35.21 -18.48 6.64
N ASP A 114 34.00 -18.89 7.04
CA ASP A 114 33.21 -19.90 6.32
C ASP A 114 32.73 -19.31 4.97
N LYS A 115 32.71 -20.16 3.95
CA LYS A 115 32.17 -19.80 2.65
C LYS A 115 30.67 -20.05 2.63
N CYS A 116 29.91 -19.00 2.38
CA CYS A 116 28.47 -19.02 2.46
C CYS A 116 27.80 -18.60 1.15
N TYR A 117 26.66 -19.21 0.89
CA TYR A 117 25.78 -18.90 -0.25
C TYR A 117 24.45 -18.40 0.32
N VAL A 118 24.09 -17.20 -0.06
CA VAL A 118 22.87 -16.53 0.38
C VAL A 118 21.92 -16.40 -0.79
N TYR A 119 20.67 -16.76 -0.57
CA TYR A 119 19.61 -16.71 -1.58
C TYR A 119 18.50 -15.78 -1.14
N PHE A 120 18.01 -14.99 -2.08
CA PHE A 120 16.86 -14.13 -1.90
C PHE A 120 15.83 -14.38 -3.00
N ASP A 121 14.61 -14.71 -2.60
CA ASP A 121 13.46 -14.87 -3.48
C ASP A 121 12.93 -13.50 -3.89
N LYS A 122 12.59 -13.34 -5.17
CA LYS A 122 11.96 -12.12 -5.67
C LYS A 122 10.51 -12.06 -5.23
N ILE A 123 10.11 -10.95 -4.63
CA ILE A 123 8.73 -10.73 -4.23
C ILE A 123 7.90 -10.38 -5.46
N LEU A 124 6.81 -11.12 -5.70
CA LEU A 124 5.79 -10.72 -6.65
C LEU A 124 4.93 -9.63 -6.00
N THR A 125 5.16 -8.38 -6.38
CA THR A 125 4.34 -7.28 -5.86
C THR A 125 2.92 -7.33 -6.40
N LEU A 126 1.96 -6.78 -5.66
CA LEU A 126 0.58 -6.70 -6.13
C LEU A 126 0.47 -5.90 -7.43
N ALA A 127 1.25 -4.83 -7.59
CA ALA A 127 1.26 -4.04 -8.82
C ALA A 127 1.72 -4.88 -10.03
N ASN A 128 2.79 -5.68 -9.86
CA ASN A 128 3.27 -6.57 -10.92
C ASN A 128 2.27 -7.68 -11.23
N TYR A 129 1.64 -8.27 -10.20
CA TYR A 129 0.59 -9.27 -10.40
C TYR A 129 -0.58 -8.69 -11.20
N VAL A 130 -1.12 -7.54 -10.80
CA VAL A 130 -2.25 -6.91 -11.49
C VAL A 130 -1.88 -6.52 -12.92
N SER A 131 -0.71 -5.89 -13.12
CA SER A 131 -0.26 -5.51 -14.48
C SER A 131 -0.06 -6.73 -15.39
N SER A 132 0.38 -7.88 -14.84
CA SER A 132 0.56 -9.12 -15.61
C SER A 132 -0.76 -9.74 -16.07
N GLN A 133 -1.90 -9.38 -15.47
CA GLN A 133 -3.21 -9.81 -15.93
C GLN A 133 -3.59 -9.17 -17.29
N TYR A 134 -2.94 -8.07 -17.68
CA TYR A 134 -3.06 -7.54 -19.04
C TYR A 134 -2.19 -8.33 -20.01
N THR A 135 -2.82 -9.11 -20.86
CA THR A 135 -2.16 -10.04 -21.81
C THR A 135 -1.85 -9.41 -23.17
N GLY A 136 -1.86 -8.08 -23.28
CA GLY A 136 -1.64 -7.37 -24.54
C GLY A 136 -2.93 -7.06 -25.31
N THR A 137 -4.08 -7.56 -24.84
CA THR A 137 -5.39 -7.31 -25.44
C THR A 137 -6.24 -6.46 -24.51
N GLN A 138 -6.77 -5.35 -24.98
CA GLN A 138 -7.67 -4.49 -24.22
C GLN A 138 -8.93 -5.25 -23.79
N GLY A 139 -9.21 -5.21 -22.48
CA GLY A 139 -10.36 -5.90 -21.89
C GLY A 139 -10.17 -7.41 -21.64
N GLY A 140 -9.00 -7.97 -21.93
CA GLY A 140 -8.64 -9.27 -21.41
C GLY A 140 -8.55 -9.21 -19.88
N ASN A 141 -9.22 -10.13 -19.16
CA ASN A 141 -9.37 -10.11 -17.71
C ASN A 141 -9.97 -8.81 -17.14
N ASP A 142 -10.81 -8.12 -17.92
CA ASP A 142 -11.44 -6.83 -17.58
C ASP A 142 -10.45 -5.70 -17.29
N ILE A 143 -9.18 -5.82 -17.74
CA ILE A 143 -8.13 -4.82 -17.59
C ILE A 143 -7.88 -4.10 -18.91
N TYR A 144 -7.74 -2.78 -18.80
CA TYR A 144 -7.44 -1.88 -19.91
C TYR A 144 -6.15 -1.12 -19.63
N TYR A 145 -5.23 -1.14 -20.59
CA TYR A 145 -3.98 -0.38 -20.52
C TYR A 145 -4.18 0.98 -21.17
N HIS A 146 -4.15 2.03 -20.35
CA HIS A 146 -4.43 3.40 -20.74
C HIS A 146 -3.21 4.11 -21.35
N ASN A 147 -2.63 3.52 -22.38
CA ASN A 147 -1.57 4.15 -23.16
C ASN A 147 -2.14 5.07 -24.26
N SER A 148 -1.26 5.66 -25.06
CA SER A 148 -1.64 6.57 -26.15
C SER A 148 -2.48 5.92 -27.28
N SER A 149 -2.52 4.57 -27.36
CA SER A 149 -3.29 3.83 -28.37
C SER A 149 -4.75 3.60 -27.97
N LEU A 150 -5.10 3.71 -26.69
CA LEU A 150 -6.47 3.55 -26.22
C LEU A 150 -7.26 4.83 -26.50
N ALA A 151 -8.21 4.76 -27.44
CA ALA A 151 -9.04 5.90 -27.80
C ALA A 151 -9.79 6.46 -26.57
N ASN A 152 -9.67 7.78 -26.35
CA ASN A 152 -10.24 8.48 -25.20
C ASN A 152 -9.80 7.94 -23.81
N GLY A 153 -8.77 7.09 -23.77
CA GLY A 153 -8.15 6.65 -22.52
C GLY A 153 -7.42 7.78 -21.79
N ALA A 154 -6.97 7.50 -20.57
CA ALA A 154 -6.25 8.49 -19.75
C ALA A 154 -4.88 8.89 -20.33
N GLY A 155 -4.23 8.01 -21.08
CA GLY A 155 -2.89 8.27 -21.68
C GLY A 155 -1.76 8.31 -20.67
N ASP A 156 -1.99 7.83 -19.44
CA ASP A 156 -1.08 7.86 -18.30
C ASP A 156 -0.31 6.54 -18.08
N ASN A 157 -0.44 5.59 -19.01
CA ASN A 157 0.14 4.25 -18.93
C ASN A 157 -0.32 3.45 -17.69
N SER A 158 -1.48 3.77 -17.13
CA SER A 158 -2.08 3.00 -16.06
C SER A 158 -2.80 1.75 -16.57
N TYR A 159 -2.92 0.74 -15.70
CA TYR A 159 -3.79 -0.43 -15.92
C TYR A 159 -5.04 -0.24 -15.06
N ARG A 160 -6.23 -0.28 -15.65
CA ARG A 160 -7.49 -0.04 -14.94
C ARG A 160 -8.50 -1.14 -15.19
N TYR A 161 -9.22 -1.51 -14.13
CA TYR A 161 -10.34 -2.43 -14.24
C TYR A 161 -11.61 -1.71 -14.71
N ALA A 162 -12.30 -2.28 -15.69
CA ALA A 162 -13.55 -1.74 -16.22
C ALA A 162 -14.56 -2.85 -16.53
N GLY A 163 -15.84 -2.46 -16.66
CA GLY A 163 -16.93 -3.38 -16.93
C GLY A 163 -17.84 -3.62 -15.73
N ALA A 164 -18.80 -4.51 -15.87
CA ALA A 164 -19.86 -4.70 -14.86
C ALA A 164 -19.38 -5.41 -13.60
N ASN A 165 -18.48 -6.38 -13.71
CA ASN A 165 -18.06 -7.19 -12.56
C ASN A 165 -16.65 -7.79 -12.76
N PRO A 166 -15.60 -6.98 -12.79
CA PRO A 166 -14.23 -7.47 -12.90
C PRO A 166 -13.79 -8.23 -11.65
N ASN A 167 -12.84 -9.16 -11.82
CA ASN A 167 -12.20 -9.89 -10.72
C ASN A 167 -11.10 -9.02 -10.09
N ASN A 168 -11.47 -8.05 -9.28
CA ASN A 168 -10.58 -7.04 -8.69
C ASN A 168 -10.73 -6.88 -7.17
N TYR A 169 -11.27 -7.90 -6.47
CA TYR A 169 -11.40 -7.86 -5.01
C TYR A 169 -10.07 -8.17 -4.31
N VAL A 170 -9.80 -7.43 -3.22
CA VAL A 170 -8.64 -7.58 -2.33
C VAL A 170 -9.13 -7.63 -0.89
N CYS A 171 -8.54 -8.49 -0.09
CA CYS A 171 -8.70 -8.47 1.36
C CYS A 171 -7.72 -7.49 1.98
N PHE A 172 -8.21 -6.47 2.68
CA PHE A 172 -7.39 -5.45 3.35
C PHE A 172 -7.96 -5.15 4.74
N GLY A 173 -7.09 -5.10 5.75
CA GLY A 173 -7.51 -4.84 7.14
C GLY A 173 -7.81 -6.10 7.95
N SER A 174 -7.57 -7.31 7.42
CA SER A 174 -7.77 -8.57 8.13
C SER A 174 -6.76 -9.64 7.71
N ASP A 175 -6.30 -10.42 8.70
CA ASP A 175 -5.48 -11.63 8.51
C ASP A 175 -6.29 -12.93 8.60
N ALA A 176 -7.62 -12.84 8.64
CA ALA A 176 -8.47 -14.01 8.72
C ALA A 176 -8.34 -14.89 7.47
N THR A 177 -8.39 -16.20 7.64
CA THR A 177 -8.33 -17.17 6.54
C THR A 177 -9.41 -16.94 5.49
N THR A 178 -10.60 -16.54 5.93
CA THR A 178 -11.68 -16.06 5.07
C THR A 178 -11.80 -14.55 5.26
N CYS A 179 -11.70 -13.79 4.18
CA CYS A 179 -11.81 -12.34 4.26
C CYS A 179 -13.19 -11.90 4.74
N PRO A 180 -13.30 -11.15 5.85
CA PRO A 180 -14.58 -10.59 6.27
C PRO A 180 -15.13 -9.63 5.22
N GLU A 181 -16.43 -9.55 5.06
CA GLU A 181 -17.09 -8.68 4.08
C GLU A 181 -16.70 -7.21 4.26
N ASP A 182 -16.60 -6.74 5.50
CA ASP A 182 -16.15 -5.38 5.83
C ASP A 182 -14.68 -5.09 5.48
N ASN A 183 -13.90 -6.13 5.18
CA ASN A 183 -12.49 -6.04 4.77
C ASN A 183 -12.28 -6.26 3.27
N LEU A 184 -13.37 -6.33 2.49
CA LEU A 184 -13.29 -6.36 1.04
C LEU A 184 -13.05 -4.96 0.47
N TYR A 185 -12.04 -4.87 -0.37
CA TYR A 185 -11.70 -3.71 -1.19
C TYR A 185 -11.69 -4.11 -2.64
N ARG A 186 -11.70 -3.13 -3.54
CA ARG A 186 -11.60 -3.36 -4.98
C ARG A 186 -10.45 -2.56 -5.56
N ILE A 187 -9.74 -3.14 -6.52
CA ILE A 187 -8.67 -2.47 -7.24
C ILE A 187 -9.28 -1.57 -8.31
N ILE A 188 -9.01 -0.27 -8.26
CA ILE A 188 -9.31 0.66 -9.35
C ILE A 188 -8.32 0.44 -10.48
N GLY A 189 -7.03 0.34 -10.16
CA GLY A 189 -5.98 0.12 -11.14
C GLY A 189 -4.57 0.17 -10.55
N VAL A 190 -3.59 0.12 -11.46
CA VAL A 190 -2.16 0.32 -11.17
C VAL A 190 -1.70 1.62 -11.82
N PHE A 191 -1.16 2.51 -11.01
CA PHE A 191 -0.69 3.84 -11.38
C PHE A 191 0.74 4.02 -10.92
N ASN A 192 1.70 4.24 -11.82
CA ASN A 192 3.12 4.40 -11.47
C ASN A 192 3.63 3.30 -10.51
N ASN A 193 3.31 2.03 -10.82
CA ASN A 193 3.67 0.87 -10.00
C ASN A 193 3.03 0.83 -8.59
N GLN A 194 1.98 1.59 -8.35
CA GLN A 194 1.20 1.58 -7.11
C GLN A 194 -0.23 1.14 -7.40
N VAL A 195 -0.78 0.29 -6.55
CA VAL A 195 -2.18 -0.17 -6.67
C VAL A 195 -3.09 0.79 -5.92
N LYS A 196 -4.11 1.29 -6.61
CA LYS A 196 -5.16 2.12 -6.02
C LYS A 196 -6.34 1.25 -5.62
N LEU A 197 -6.67 1.27 -4.33
CA LEU A 197 -7.81 0.56 -3.75
C LEU A 197 -8.94 1.50 -3.40
N ILE A 198 -10.16 0.99 -3.46
CA ILE A 198 -11.37 1.59 -2.89
C ILE A 198 -12.10 0.54 -2.04
N LYS A 199 -12.65 0.93 -0.91
CA LYS A 199 -13.45 0.01 -0.08
C LYS A 199 -14.68 -0.47 -0.87
N ALA A 200 -14.98 -1.76 -0.83
CA ALA A 200 -16.07 -2.36 -1.62
C ALA A 200 -17.47 -1.91 -1.16
N THR A 201 -17.61 -1.57 0.11
CA THR A 201 -18.81 -0.99 0.72
C THR A 201 -18.46 0.36 1.35
N PHE A 202 -19.44 1.19 1.71
CA PHE A 202 -19.16 2.42 2.45
C PHE A 202 -18.51 2.12 3.81
N ALA A 203 -17.67 3.05 4.29
CA ALA A 203 -17.12 2.95 5.62
C ALA A 203 -18.13 3.47 6.65
N ASN A 204 -18.44 2.64 7.62
CA ASN A 204 -19.38 2.94 8.70
C ASN A 204 -18.71 3.74 9.84
N SER A 205 -19.50 4.12 10.84
CA SER A 205 -19.02 4.88 11.98
C SER A 205 -18.02 4.13 12.88
N ASN A 206 -17.97 2.79 12.83
CA ASN A 206 -16.93 2.04 13.53
C ASN A 206 -15.54 2.30 12.94
N LEU A 207 -15.47 2.55 11.62
CA LEU A 207 -14.23 2.88 10.94
C LEU A 207 -13.95 4.39 10.92
N LEU A 208 -14.97 5.20 10.67
CA LEU A 208 -14.78 6.65 10.47
C LEU A 208 -14.98 7.48 11.75
N GLY A 209 -15.53 6.91 12.83
CA GLY A 209 -15.92 7.70 14.01
C GLY A 209 -17.10 8.63 13.73
N THR A 210 -17.51 9.38 14.75
CA THR A 210 -18.61 10.36 14.68
C THR A 210 -18.23 11.74 15.18
N ASP A 211 -16.95 11.96 15.47
CA ASP A 211 -16.36 13.14 16.10
C ASP A 211 -15.79 14.16 15.12
N GLY A 212 -15.78 13.87 13.83
CA GLY A 212 -15.30 14.74 12.77
C GLY A 212 -16.43 15.49 12.05
N ALA A 213 -16.60 15.16 10.76
CA ALA A 213 -17.69 15.67 9.96
C ALA A 213 -19.06 15.28 10.56
N TYR A 214 -20.04 16.14 10.43
CA TYR A 214 -21.40 15.80 10.86
C TYR A 214 -21.85 14.50 10.21
N TYR A 215 -22.36 13.61 11.05
CA TYR A 215 -22.75 12.25 10.74
C TYR A 215 -24.26 12.06 10.94
N ARG A 216 -24.89 11.31 10.04
CA ARG A 216 -26.29 10.93 10.12
C ARG A 216 -26.48 9.53 9.54
N ASP A 217 -26.89 8.60 10.33
CA ASP A 217 -27.10 7.18 9.99
C ASP A 217 -25.81 6.50 9.43
N THR A 218 -25.52 6.63 8.14
CA THR A 218 -24.35 6.06 7.46
C THR A 218 -23.62 7.09 6.60
N GLU A 219 -24.11 8.33 6.60
CA GLU A 219 -23.65 9.38 5.72
C GLU A 219 -22.91 10.46 6.50
N TYR A 220 -21.95 11.08 5.83
CA TYR A 220 -21.12 12.16 6.35
C TYR A 220 -21.25 13.41 5.52
N LYS A 221 -21.18 14.57 6.15
CA LYS A 221 -20.90 15.80 5.42
C LYS A 221 -19.46 15.79 4.94
N TRP A 222 -19.21 16.51 3.87
CA TRP A 222 -17.84 16.79 3.43
C TRP A 222 -17.10 17.67 4.45
N SER A 223 -17.73 18.77 4.85
CA SER A 223 -17.22 19.72 5.83
C SER A 223 -18.34 20.27 6.67
N ASN A 224 -18.03 20.58 7.93
CA ASN A 224 -18.94 21.30 8.82
C ASN A 224 -18.89 22.82 8.60
N LEU A 225 -17.90 23.31 7.86
CA LEU A 225 -17.73 24.73 7.58
C LEU A 225 -18.79 25.23 6.60
N SER A 226 -19.51 26.28 6.98
CA SER A 226 -20.47 26.96 6.11
C SER A 226 -19.78 27.78 5.01
N THR A 227 -18.53 28.19 5.22
CA THR A 227 -17.68 28.95 4.29
C THR A 227 -16.23 28.48 4.41
N CYS A 228 -15.47 28.51 3.33
CA CYS A 228 -14.03 28.27 3.41
C CYS A 228 -13.33 29.42 4.16
N PRO A 229 -12.29 29.11 4.98
CA PRO A 229 -11.44 30.13 5.55
C PRO A 229 -10.85 31.00 4.44
N SER A 230 -10.95 32.32 4.59
CA SER A 230 -10.35 33.27 3.63
C SER A 230 -8.83 33.23 3.78
N SER A 231 -8.10 32.64 2.85
CA SER A 231 -6.68 32.91 2.69
C SER A 231 -6.53 33.90 1.52
N THR A 232 -5.92 35.02 1.78
CA THR A 232 -5.66 36.08 0.79
C THR A 232 -4.82 35.64 -0.39
N ALA A 233 -4.10 34.53 -0.27
CA ALA A 233 -3.27 33.94 -1.34
C ALA A 233 -4.09 33.29 -2.48
N TYR A 234 -5.37 33.03 -2.27
CA TYR A 234 -6.24 32.34 -3.23
C TYR A 234 -7.22 33.26 -3.98
N LEU A 235 -7.20 34.55 -3.67
CA LEU A 235 -8.20 35.50 -4.16
C LEU A 235 -7.94 35.99 -5.59
N GLU A 236 -6.73 35.84 -6.13
CA GLU A 236 -6.40 36.52 -7.39
C GLU A 236 -6.76 35.76 -8.67
N SER A 237 -6.98 34.45 -8.65
CA SER A 237 -7.32 33.71 -9.87
C SER A 237 -8.52 32.74 -9.79
N ASN A 238 -9.09 32.49 -8.60
CA ASN A 238 -10.02 31.38 -8.38
C ASN A 238 -11.27 31.72 -7.57
N ILE A 239 -11.61 33.00 -7.48
CA ILE A 239 -12.81 33.51 -6.79
C ILE A 239 -14.10 32.82 -7.28
N ILE A 240 -14.11 32.31 -8.50
CA ILE A 240 -15.29 31.68 -9.11
C ILE A 240 -15.71 30.41 -8.35
N PHE A 241 -14.78 29.64 -7.81
CA PHE A 241 -15.12 28.40 -7.07
C PHE A 241 -15.60 28.64 -5.65
N LEU A 242 -14.99 29.57 -4.97
CA LEU A 242 -15.41 30.00 -3.63
C LEU A 242 -16.65 30.88 -3.68
N ALA A 243 -16.88 31.61 -4.77
CA ALA A 243 -17.93 32.61 -4.89
C ALA A 243 -19.19 32.15 -5.63
N THR A 244 -19.12 31.11 -6.48
CA THR A 244 -20.31 30.58 -7.16
C THR A 244 -20.99 29.44 -6.40
N GLY A 245 -20.30 28.76 -5.50
CA GLY A 245 -20.93 28.04 -4.42
C GLY A 245 -21.50 29.10 -3.50
N ASN A 246 -22.82 29.32 -3.55
CA ASN A 246 -23.52 30.31 -2.73
C ASN A 246 -22.85 30.37 -1.34
N PRO A 247 -22.06 31.42 -1.00
CA PRO A 247 -21.27 31.47 0.22
C PRO A 247 -22.13 31.38 1.48
N THR A 248 -23.44 31.47 1.33
CA THR A 248 -24.39 31.36 2.43
C THR A 248 -25.01 29.98 2.60
N THR A 249 -24.89 29.04 1.63
CA THR A 249 -25.59 27.74 1.70
C THR A 249 -24.77 26.55 1.19
N GLY A 250 -23.66 26.76 0.47
CA GLY A 250 -22.91 25.70 -0.21
C GLY A 250 -21.85 24.99 0.65
N GLY A 251 -21.36 25.66 1.69
CA GLY A 251 -20.27 25.14 2.54
C GLY A 251 -18.89 25.21 1.88
N CYS A 252 -17.87 24.72 2.58
CA CYS A 252 -16.50 24.66 2.08
C CYS A 252 -16.24 23.34 1.37
N ASN A 253 -15.89 23.41 0.09
CA ASN A 253 -15.56 22.24 -0.72
C ASN A 253 -14.04 21.94 -0.83
N MET A 254 -13.20 22.70 -0.14
CA MET A 254 -11.75 22.49 -0.16
C MET A 254 -11.38 21.24 0.64
N TRP A 255 -10.60 20.34 0.02
CA TRP A 255 -10.21 19.08 0.64
C TRP A 255 -9.43 19.26 1.94
N ASP A 256 -8.49 20.18 1.98
CA ASP A 256 -7.66 20.44 3.17
C ASP A 256 -8.45 20.98 4.37
N TYR A 257 -9.63 21.55 4.15
CA TYR A 257 -10.52 22.03 5.20
C TYR A 257 -11.67 21.08 5.50
N SER A 258 -11.75 19.97 4.79
CA SER A 258 -12.78 18.95 5.00
C SER A 258 -12.57 18.23 6.33
N ASP A 259 -13.57 18.24 7.20
CA ASP A 259 -13.56 17.47 8.45
C ASP A 259 -13.57 15.97 8.16
N LEU A 260 -14.26 15.55 7.10
CA LEU A 260 -14.24 14.17 6.61
C LEU A 260 -12.81 13.72 6.26
N ASN A 261 -12.03 14.57 5.58
CA ASN A 261 -10.63 14.29 5.29
C ASN A 261 -9.78 14.20 6.56
N LYS A 262 -9.77 15.29 7.33
CA LYS A 262 -8.80 15.46 8.43
C LYS A 262 -9.01 14.48 9.57
N ILE A 263 -10.27 14.26 9.97
CA ILE A 263 -10.61 13.53 11.17
C ILE A 263 -11.06 12.12 10.82
N ASN A 264 -12.10 11.99 10.02
CA ASN A 264 -12.71 10.68 9.78
C ASN A 264 -11.82 9.76 8.95
N LEU A 265 -11.25 10.25 7.83
CA LEU A 265 -10.44 9.43 6.93
C LEU A 265 -8.98 9.30 7.41
N ASN A 266 -8.35 10.39 7.85
CA ASN A 266 -6.89 10.37 8.09
C ASN A 266 -6.49 10.31 9.58
N ILE A 267 -7.42 10.25 10.50
CA ILE A 267 -7.19 9.91 11.90
C ILE A 267 -7.96 8.65 12.27
N ASN A 268 -9.29 8.71 12.25
CA ASN A 268 -10.12 7.62 12.77
C ASN A 268 -9.97 6.34 11.96
N TYR A 269 -10.14 6.42 10.64
CA TYR A 269 -10.00 5.25 9.77
C TYR A 269 -8.61 4.60 9.88
N LEU A 270 -7.52 5.39 9.84
CA LEU A 270 -6.16 4.86 9.96
C LEU A 270 -5.90 4.17 11.30
N ASN A 271 -6.45 4.72 12.39
CA ASN A 271 -6.36 4.11 13.72
C ASN A 271 -7.18 2.81 13.80
N ASN A 272 -8.39 2.82 13.23
CA ASN A 272 -9.33 1.70 13.33
C ASN A 272 -8.96 0.51 12.44
N ILE A 273 -8.27 0.71 11.31
CA ILE A 273 -7.68 -0.40 10.54
C ILE A 273 -6.42 -0.98 11.17
N GLY A 274 -5.80 -0.24 12.10
CA GLY A 274 -4.58 -0.63 12.84
C GLY A 274 -3.27 -0.38 12.08
N THR A 275 -2.18 -0.34 12.86
CA THR A 275 -0.85 0.08 12.38
C THR A 275 -0.29 -0.83 11.27
N LYS A 276 -0.51 -2.14 11.36
CA LYS A 276 -0.09 -3.09 10.32
C LYS A 276 -0.58 -2.65 8.95
N TRP A 277 -1.86 -2.39 8.82
CA TRP A 277 -2.52 -2.08 7.55
C TRP A 277 -2.28 -0.64 7.11
N SER A 278 -2.31 0.33 8.05
CA SER A 278 -2.03 1.72 7.73
C SER A 278 -0.59 1.96 7.26
N ASN A 279 0.35 1.07 7.63
CA ASN A 279 1.73 1.12 7.14
C ASN A 279 1.90 0.65 5.69
N LEU A 280 0.96 -0.11 5.14
CA LEU A 280 0.94 -0.51 3.74
C LEU A 280 0.44 0.60 2.80
N ILE A 281 -0.17 1.65 3.37
CA ILE A 281 -0.74 2.77 2.61
C ILE A 281 0.34 3.82 2.37
N GLU A 282 0.43 4.30 1.12
CA GLU A 282 1.34 5.35 0.70
C GLU A 282 0.83 6.73 1.10
N ASP A 283 1.74 7.63 1.47
CA ASP A 283 1.43 9.04 1.60
C ASP A 283 1.29 9.68 0.21
N THR A 284 0.08 10.10 -0.13
CA THR A 284 -0.30 10.51 -1.49
C THR A 284 -0.60 11.99 -1.55
N THR A 285 -0.06 12.68 -2.55
CA THR A 285 -0.48 14.04 -2.89
C THR A 285 -1.74 13.96 -3.73
N TRP A 286 -2.88 14.22 -3.11
CA TRP A 286 -4.18 14.21 -3.77
C TRP A 286 -4.40 15.49 -4.56
N LYS A 287 -4.58 15.36 -5.86
CA LYS A 287 -4.95 16.46 -6.73
C LYS A 287 -6.41 16.85 -6.51
N THR A 288 -6.70 18.11 -6.38
CA THR A 288 -8.05 18.62 -6.10
C THR A 288 -8.56 19.58 -7.16
N SER A 289 -8.00 19.49 -8.36
CA SER A 289 -8.52 20.18 -9.54
C SER A 289 -9.77 19.48 -10.10
N GLY A 290 -10.62 20.20 -10.80
CA GLY A 290 -11.85 19.65 -11.35
C GLY A 290 -12.33 20.39 -12.60
N TYR A 291 -13.59 20.27 -12.90
CA TYR A 291 -14.21 20.85 -14.10
C TYR A 291 -15.36 21.79 -13.71
N THR A 292 -15.84 22.59 -14.67
CA THR A 292 -16.90 23.57 -14.40
C THR A 292 -18.29 22.97 -14.36
N THR A 293 -18.51 21.86 -15.08
CA THR A 293 -19.81 21.19 -15.20
C THR A 293 -19.65 19.69 -15.35
N CYS A 294 -20.72 18.91 -15.13
CA CYS A 294 -20.76 17.47 -15.46
C CYS A 294 -20.99 17.20 -16.96
N ASP A 295 -21.08 18.23 -17.79
CA ASP A 295 -21.24 18.14 -19.26
C ASP A 295 -19.89 17.94 -19.96
N VAL A 296 -19.12 16.94 -19.53
CA VAL A 296 -17.75 16.67 -19.88
C VAL A 296 -17.54 15.17 -20.08
N VAL A 297 -16.69 14.79 -21.03
CA VAL A 297 -16.26 13.40 -21.22
C VAL A 297 -15.13 13.05 -20.22
N VAL A 298 -14.97 11.76 -19.93
CA VAL A 298 -14.03 11.31 -18.87
C VAL A 298 -12.59 11.72 -19.12
N LYS A 299 -12.12 11.76 -20.37
CA LYS A 299 -10.74 12.16 -20.71
C LYS A 299 -10.45 13.62 -20.34
N ASP A 300 -11.38 14.52 -20.65
CA ASP A 300 -11.21 15.94 -20.35
C ASP A 300 -11.29 16.18 -18.84
N LEU A 301 -12.20 15.45 -18.16
CA LEU A 301 -12.29 15.48 -16.70
C LEU A 301 -11.01 14.97 -16.05
N PHE A 302 -10.47 13.83 -16.48
CA PHE A 302 -9.20 13.29 -15.98
C PHE A 302 -8.06 14.30 -16.20
N THR A 303 -8.01 14.93 -17.37
CA THR A 303 -7.01 15.96 -17.63
C THR A 303 -7.13 17.13 -16.65
N ALA A 304 -8.34 17.57 -16.35
CA ALA A 304 -8.57 18.62 -15.36
C ALA A 304 -8.18 18.20 -13.94
N GLU A 305 -8.51 16.98 -13.52
CA GLU A 305 -8.23 16.45 -12.18
C GLU A 305 -6.74 16.26 -11.92
N ILE A 306 -6.04 15.58 -12.85
CA ILE A 306 -4.72 15.00 -12.58
C ILE A 306 -3.58 15.79 -13.25
N THR A 307 -3.77 16.22 -14.51
CA THR A 307 -2.71 16.79 -15.33
C THR A 307 -2.81 18.30 -15.49
N ASN A 308 -3.95 18.89 -15.13
CA ASN A 308 -4.16 20.31 -15.35
C ASN A 308 -3.28 21.17 -14.46
N ALA A 309 -2.21 21.68 -15.04
CA ALA A 309 -1.34 22.66 -14.42
C ALA A 309 -1.99 24.05 -14.28
N THR A 310 -3.09 24.30 -14.99
CA THR A 310 -3.85 25.56 -14.86
C THR A 310 -4.73 25.45 -13.63
N LYS A 311 -4.22 25.79 -12.49
CA LYS A 311 -4.84 25.84 -11.16
C LYS A 311 -6.15 26.69 -11.13
N THR A 312 -7.07 26.40 -12.05
CA THR A 312 -8.31 27.15 -12.19
C THR A 312 -9.21 27.00 -10.97
N TYR A 313 -8.99 25.96 -10.14
CA TYR A 313 -9.94 25.56 -9.11
C TYR A 313 -9.33 25.17 -7.76
N GLY A 314 -8.24 25.79 -7.41
CA GLY A 314 -7.64 25.70 -6.09
C GLY A 314 -6.37 24.83 -6.05
N PRO A 315 -5.35 25.33 -5.36
CA PRO A 315 -4.03 24.71 -5.28
C PRO A 315 -3.87 23.85 -4.03
N ASN A 316 -4.90 23.18 -3.57
CA ASN A 316 -4.80 22.39 -2.34
C ASN A 316 -4.57 20.92 -2.65
N ASP A 317 -3.44 20.66 -3.34
CA ASP A 317 -2.87 19.33 -3.37
C ASP A 317 -2.46 18.98 -1.92
N GLY A 318 -3.34 18.34 -1.18
CA GLY A 318 -3.06 17.91 0.19
C GLY A 318 -2.37 16.56 0.18
N THR A 319 -1.32 16.39 1.01
CA THR A 319 -0.71 15.08 1.24
C THR A 319 -1.40 14.38 2.39
N SER A 320 -1.98 13.21 2.13
CA SER A 320 -2.59 12.33 3.11
C SER A 320 -2.62 10.89 2.63
N LYS A 321 -2.84 9.94 3.54
CA LYS A 321 -2.92 8.52 3.16
C LYS A 321 -4.23 8.19 2.47
N ILE A 322 -5.33 8.69 3.01
CA ILE A 322 -6.67 8.35 2.54
C ILE A 322 -7.27 9.53 1.80
N GLY A 323 -7.78 9.26 0.62
CA GLY A 323 -8.62 10.15 -0.15
C GLY A 323 -9.97 9.52 -0.48
N LEU A 324 -10.60 10.03 -1.52
CA LEU A 324 -11.79 9.48 -2.14
C LEU A 324 -11.50 9.22 -3.62
N MET A 325 -12.33 8.43 -4.30
CA MET A 325 -12.15 8.24 -5.74
C MET A 325 -12.34 9.56 -6.50
N TYR A 326 -11.65 9.68 -7.61
CA TYR A 326 -11.91 10.74 -8.57
C TYR A 326 -13.17 10.44 -9.41
N ALA A 327 -13.81 11.47 -9.92
CA ALA A 327 -14.92 11.28 -10.87
C ALA A 327 -14.43 10.58 -12.15
N SER A 328 -13.18 10.79 -12.55
CA SER A 328 -12.57 10.05 -13.66
C SER A 328 -12.31 8.57 -13.34
N ASP A 329 -12.07 8.18 -12.09
CA ASP A 329 -12.01 6.75 -11.72
C ASP A 329 -13.36 6.07 -12.00
N TYR A 330 -14.46 6.74 -11.66
CA TYR A 330 -15.81 6.28 -12.01
C TYR A 330 -16.01 6.20 -13.51
N GLY A 331 -15.63 7.22 -14.26
CA GLY A 331 -15.76 7.27 -15.70
C GLY A 331 -14.98 6.17 -16.42
N TYR A 332 -13.76 5.90 -15.98
CA TYR A 332 -12.91 4.85 -16.56
C TYR A 332 -13.22 3.43 -16.06
N ALA A 333 -14.14 3.28 -15.12
CA ALA A 333 -14.68 1.98 -14.75
C ALA A 333 -15.76 1.47 -15.73
N PHE A 334 -16.20 2.30 -16.67
CA PHE A 334 -16.96 1.88 -17.85
C PHE A 334 -16.05 1.29 -18.93
N LEU A 335 -16.65 0.56 -19.87
CA LEU A 335 -15.94 0.06 -21.04
C LEU A 335 -15.54 1.23 -21.98
N PRO A 336 -14.47 1.09 -22.79
CA PRO A 336 -13.95 2.15 -23.65
C PRO A 336 -14.97 2.76 -24.63
N ASN A 337 -15.98 2.01 -25.05
CA ASN A 337 -17.06 2.50 -25.91
C ASN A 337 -18.01 3.49 -25.20
N ARG A 338 -17.75 3.80 -23.91
CA ARG A 338 -18.48 4.82 -23.12
C ARG A 338 -17.64 6.05 -22.81
N TYR A 339 -16.34 6.07 -23.18
CA TYR A 339 -15.45 7.18 -22.84
C TYR A 339 -15.78 8.50 -23.56
N ASP A 340 -16.55 8.45 -24.63
CA ASP A 340 -17.10 9.62 -25.35
C ASP A 340 -18.46 10.08 -24.80
N VAL A 341 -19.08 9.33 -23.90
CA VAL A 341 -20.32 9.72 -23.22
C VAL A 341 -19.99 10.75 -22.13
N LYS A 342 -20.85 11.76 -22.00
CA LYS A 342 -20.70 12.75 -20.93
C LYS A 342 -21.07 12.17 -19.56
N ILE A 343 -20.34 12.55 -18.55
CA ILE A 343 -20.51 11.97 -17.19
C ILE A 343 -21.92 12.12 -16.66
N LYS A 344 -22.60 13.22 -16.97
CA LYS A 344 -24.00 13.43 -16.59
C LYS A 344 -24.97 12.40 -17.19
N ASP A 345 -24.58 11.72 -18.27
CA ASP A 345 -25.45 10.79 -19.02
C ASP A 345 -25.15 9.32 -18.71
N TYR A 346 -24.20 9.03 -17.81
CA TYR A 346 -23.77 7.67 -17.43
C TYR A 346 -24.88 6.83 -16.75
N TYR A 347 -25.92 7.45 -16.23
CA TYR A 347 -27.06 6.73 -15.67
C TYR A 347 -27.64 5.67 -16.62
N ASN A 348 -27.69 5.96 -17.91
CA ASN A 348 -28.22 5.05 -18.93
C ASN A 348 -27.41 3.77 -19.10
N TYR A 349 -26.15 3.77 -18.64
CA TYR A 349 -25.18 2.68 -18.79
C TYR A 349 -24.72 2.12 -17.45
N ARG A 350 -25.31 2.53 -16.34
CA ARG A 350 -24.85 2.25 -14.96
C ARG A 350 -24.57 0.79 -14.66
N THR A 351 -25.32 -0.15 -15.26
CA THR A 351 -25.13 -1.58 -15.09
C THR A 351 -23.87 -2.14 -15.78
N GLU A 352 -23.21 -1.34 -16.60
CA GLU A 352 -21.95 -1.65 -17.26
C GLU A 352 -20.72 -1.24 -16.43
N ASN A 353 -20.93 -0.72 -15.21
CA ASN A 353 -19.88 -0.16 -14.35
C ASN A 353 -19.94 -0.76 -12.96
N TRP A 354 -18.85 -1.36 -12.51
CA TRP A 354 -18.76 -1.99 -11.18
C TRP A 354 -18.81 -1.00 -10.00
N LEU A 355 -18.61 0.30 -10.24
CA LEU A 355 -18.72 1.37 -9.24
C LEU A 355 -20.12 2.02 -9.17
N TYR A 356 -21.11 1.57 -9.94
CA TYR A 356 -22.37 2.30 -10.09
C TYR A 356 -23.24 2.37 -8.83
N ASN A 357 -23.13 1.38 -7.94
CA ASN A 357 -23.93 1.33 -6.71
C ASN A 357 -23.43 2.25 -5.59
N LEU A 358 -22.33 2.96 -5.82
CA LEU A 358 -21.77 3.85 -4.82
C LEU A 358 -22.56 5.17 -4.81
N GLY A 359 -23.46 5.37 -3.85
CA GLY A 359 -23.99 6.71 -3.54
C GLY A 359 -22.98 7.47 -2.70
N CYS A 360 -21.95 8.11 -3.30
CA CYS A 360 -20.78 8.51 -2.54
C CYS A 360 -20.18 9.86 -2.96
N TRP A 361 -19.43 10.46 -2.02
CA TRP A 361 -18.51 11.55 -2.30
C TRP A 361 -17.40 11.13 -3.25
N CYS A 362 -17.07 12.01 -4.20
CA CYS A 362 -15.84 11.95 -5.01
C CYS A 362 -14.93 13.11 -4.65
N LEU A 363 -13.63 12.97 -4.92
CA LEU A 363 -12.64 14.00 -4.63
C LEU A 363 -12.73 15.20 -5.58
N THR A 364 -13.34 15.04 -6.74
CA THR A 364 -13.37 16.01 -7.82
C THR A 364 -14.32 17.17 -7.54
N PRO A 365 -13.86 18.42 -7.48
CA PRO A 365 -14.75 19.58 -7.47
C PRO A 365 -15.36 19.82 -8.85
N ILE A 366 -16.63 20.20 -8.88
CA ILE A 366 -17.34 20.61 -10.08
C ILE A 366 -18.04 21.95 -9.83
N GLY A 367 -17.54 22.99 -10.44
CA GLY A 367 -18.01 24.33 -10.11
C GLY A 367 -17.79 24.65 -8.63
N GLY A 368 -18.71 25.31 -7.97
CA GLY A 368 -18.66 25.57 -6.51
C GLY A 368 -19.10 24.39 -5.64
N SER A 369 -19.30 23.21 -6.24
CA SER A 369 -19.85 22.01 -5.60
C SER A 369 -18.84 20.87 -5.62
N ILE A 370 -19.22 19.73 -5.05
CA ILE A 370 -18.45 18.49 -5.08
C ILE A 370 -19.16 17.49 -5.98
N PHE A 371 -18.39 16.76 -6.78
CA PHE A 371 -18.94 15.64 -7.54
C PHE A 371 -19.36 14.51 -6.61
N PHE A 372 -20.48 13.92 -6.87
CA PHE A 372 -20.93 12.71 -6.20
C PHE A 372 -21.62 11.76 -7.19
N ILE A 373 -21.59 10.48 -6.85
CA ILE A 373 -22.35 9.47 -7.59
C ILE A 373 -23.68 9.27 -6.88
N ASN A 374 -24.77 9.39 -7.64
CA ASN A 374 -26.10 9.10 -7.14
C ASN A 374 -26.79 8.13 -8.10
N ASN A 375 -26.99 6.90 -7.65
CA ASN A 375 -27.68 5.87 -8.45
C ASN A 375 -27.07 5.67 -9.86
N GLY A 376 -25.74 5.74 -9.98
CA GLY A 376 -25.05 5.60 -11.26
C GLY A 376 -25.01 6.87 -12.11
N ASN A 377 -25.51 7.99 -11.62
CA ASN A 377 -25.44 9.27 -12.29
C ASN A 377 -24.40 10.17 -11.62
N GLY A 378 -23.48 10.70 -12.42
CA GLY A 378 -22.56 11.74 -11.96
C GLY A 378 -23.31 13.06 -11.80
N SER A 379 -23.30 13.63 -10.62
CA SER A 379 -24.00 14.86 -10.28
C SER A 379 -23.15 15.73 -9.33
N THR A 380 -23.66 16.89 -8.97
CA THR A 380 -23.01 17.80 -8.03
C THR A 380 -23.89 18.07 -6.84
N THR A 381 -23.23 18.26 -5.68
CA THR A 381 -23.93 18.60 -4.44
C THR A 381 -23.07 19.52 -3.57
N ASN A 382 -23.71 20.17 -2.59
CA ASN A 382 -23.03 21.04 -1.64
C ASN A 382 -22.24 20.22 -0.60
N SER A 383 -21.13 20.75 -0.13
CA SER A 383 -20.30 20.13 0.93
C SER A 383 -21.04 19.95 2.26
N THR A 384 -22.14 20.64 2.46
CA THR A 384 -23.01 20.53 3.62
C THR A 384 -24.08 19.44 3.54
N ASN A 385 -24.22 18.77 2.38
CA ASN A 385 -25.09 17.63 2.23
C ASN A 385 -24.44 16.37 2.81
N PHE A 386 -25.23 15.32 3.00
CA PHE A 386 -24.78 14.02 3.51
C PHE A 386 -24.66 13.03 2.37
N ASN A 387 -23.56 12.26 2.35
CA ASN A 387 -23.35 11.16 1.43
C ASN A 387 -22.45 10.09 2.07
N LEU A 388 -22.41 8.91 1.45
CA LEU A 388 -21.55 7.82 1.85
C LEU A 388 -20.08 8.13 1.56
N ALA A 389 -19.17 7.64 2.39
CA ALA A 389 -17.74 7.74 2.19
C ALA A 389 -17.13 6.37 1.90
N TYR A 390 -16.37 6.28 0.80
CA TYR A 390 -15.63 5.08 0.39
C TYR A 390 -14.13 5.40 0.42
N PRO A 391 -13.42 5.07 1.51
CA PRO A 391 -11.98 5.29 1.61
C PRO A 391 -11.26 4.73 0.39
N THR A 392 -10.45 5.58 -0.23
CA THR A 392 -9.66 5.27 -1.41
C THR A 392 -8.21 5.63 -1.12
N PHE A 393 -7.26 4.78 -1.50
CA PHE A 393 -5.86 5.00 -1.21
C PHE A 393 -4.95 4.23 -2.16
N TYR A 394 -3.69 4.63 -2.20
CA TYR A 394 -2.64 3.89 -2.88
C TYR A 394 -1.86 3.02 -1.90
N LEU A 395 -1.58 1.80 -2.30
CA LEU A 395 -0.66 0.94 -1.58
C LEU A 395 0.78 1.30 -1.94
N LYS A 396 1.70 1.05 -1.01
CA LYS A 396 3.13 1.12 -1.27
C LYS A 396 3.52 0.15 -2.39
N PRO A 397 4.51 0.48 -3.24
CA PRO A 397 4.86 -0.33 -4.40
C PRO A 397 5.42 -1.72 -4.07
N ASN A 398 5.91 -1.93 -2.84
CA ASN A 398 6.47 -3.19 -2.36
C ASN A 398 5.45 -4.14 -1.71
N VAL A 399 4.17 -3.79 -1.65
CA VAL A 399 3.12 -4.68 -1.12
C VAL A 399 3.05 -5.95 -1.96
N ALA A 400 3.24 -7.12 -1.31
CA ALA A 400 3.30 -8.41 -1.97
C ALA A 400 1.90 -8.97 -2.30
N TYR A 401 1.77 -9.59 -3.47
CA TYR A 401 0.71 -10.56 -3.76
C TYR A 401 1.05 -11.88 -3.07
N LYS A 402 0.08 -12.47 -2.37
CA LYS A 402 0.24 -13.77 -1.71
C LYS A 402 -0.56 -14.88 -2.40
N SER A 403 -1.82 -14.63 -2.65
CA SER A 403 -2.76 -15.60 -3.24
C SER A 403 -4.07 -14.93 -3.66
N GLY A 404 -5.02 -15.70 -4.18
CA GLY A 404 -6.37 -15.28 -4.53
C GLY A 404 -6.50 -14.86 -5.99
N THR A 405 -7.71 -15.00 -6.53
CA THR A 405 -8.02 -14.75 -7.94
C THR A 405 -8.73 -13.41 -8.18
N GLY A 406 -9.03 -12.67 -7.10
CA GLY A 406 -9.70 -11.38 -7.18
C GLY A 406 -11.22 -11.46 -7.30
N THR A 407 -11.83 -12.64 -7.15
CA THR A 407 -13.29 -12.77 -7.01
C THR A 407 -13.72 -12.38 -5.59
N SER A 408 -15.00 -12.07 -5.38
CA SER A 408 -15.50 -11.77 -4.03
C SER A 408 -15.40 -12.95 -3.06
N SER A 409 -15.43 -14.19 -3.58
CA SER A 409 -15.30 -15.42 -2.78
C SER A 409 -13.85 -15.87 -2.61
N ASP A 410 -12.94 -15.39 -3.45
CA ASP A 410 -11.50 -15.63 -3.41
C ASP A 410 -10.73 -14.32 -3.69
N PRO A 411 -10.83 -13.35 -2.78
CA PRO A 411 -10.17 -12.06 -2.96
C PRO A 411 -8.66 -12.21 -2.89
N ILE A 412 -7.94 -11.31 -3.55
CA ILE A 412 -6.48 -11.25 -3.47
C ILE A 412 -6.07 -11.02 -2.03
N ILE A 413 -5.17 -11.86 -1.54
CA ILE A 413 -4.51 -11.72 -0.24
C ILE A 413 -3.16 -11.04 -0.45
N ILE A 414 -2.88 -10.05 0.37
CA ILE A 414 -1.67 -9.22 0.29
C ILE A 414 -0.88 -9.25 1.60
N GLY A 415 0.34 -8.75 1.56
CA GLY A 415 1.17 -8.62 2.77
C GLY A 415 2.51 -7.93 2.48
N ASP A 416 3.35 -7.91 3.49
CA ASP A 416 4.73 -7.41 3.40
C ASP A 416 5.61 -8.38 2.61
#